data_02785ceebb1bcf0628ab75c9fff83844
#
_entry.id   02785ceebb1bcf0628ab75c9fff83844
#
_cell.length_a   1.000
_cell.length_b   1.000
_cell.length_c   1.000
_cell.angle_alpha   90.00
_cell.angle_beta   90.00
_cell.angle_gamma   90.00
#
_symmetry.space_group_name_H-M   'P 1'
#
loop_
_entity.id
_entity.type
_entity.pdbx_description
1 polymer ?
#
loop_
_entity_poly.entity_id
_entity_poly.type
_entity_poly.pdbx_seq_one_letter_code
_entity_poly.pdbx_strand_id
1 'polypeptide(L)'
;MVGGTFDPLHDGHKRLISRSFALAGADGQVVIGLTTDTFASRKVHPIRTFDERKTDLVNYIRKNAFTTSYYIEPLNDRFGSAADAEFDAIVVSEETLPTAVEINRLRKEKGKRKVDIHQISCVLAEDGRWISSTRIYKGEIDIHGHVLH
;
A
#
# COMPACT_ATOMS: atom_id res chain seq x y z
N MET A 1 3.82 -8.83 0.67
CA MET A 1 4.06 -7.49 0.08
C MET A 1 2.83 -6.63 0.14
N VAL A 2 3.03 -5.35 0.29
CA VAL A 2 1.99 -4.32 0.16
C VAL A 2 2.65 -3.09 -0.46
N GLY A 3 1.94 -2.35 -1.30
CA GLY A 3 2.55 -1.21 -1.97
C GLY A 3 1.60 -0.04 -2.15
N GLY A 4 2.14 1.14 -2.33
CA GLY A 4 1.38 2.35 -2.58
C GLY A 4 2.22 3.62 -2.51
N THR A 5 1.55 4.74 -2.67
CA THR A 5 2.14 6.07 -2.51
C THR A 5 2.06 6.55 -1.06
N PHE A 6 1.03 6.14 -0.33
CA PHE A 6 0.83 6.44 1.10
C PHE A 6 0.91 7.94 1.41
N ASP A 7 0.22 8.75 0.64
CA ASP A 7 0.20 10.20 0.85
C ASP A 7 -1.20 10.79 0.59
N PRO A 8 -1.87 11.28 1.63
CA PRO A 8 -1.49 11.12 3.04
C PRO A 8 -1.76 9.70 3.53
N LEU A 9 -1.13 9.33 4.63
CA LEU A 9 -1.37 8.03 5.25
C LEU A 9 -2.74 8.05 5.93
N HIS A 10 -3.72 7.46 5.28
CA HIS A 10 -5.12 7.45 5.77
C HIS A 10 -5.53 6.07 6.29
N ASP A 11 -6.74 5.97 6.83
CA ASP A 11 -7.22 4.74 7.48
C ASP A 11 -7.24 3.53 6.54
N GLY A 12 -7.49 3.74 5.26
CA GLY A 12 -7.41 2.66 4.27
C GLY A 12 -6.00 2.07 4.14
N HIS A 13 -5.00 2.93 4.08
CA HIS A 13 -3.59 2.50 4.06
C HIS A 13 -3.20 1.76 5.33
N LYS A 14 -3.63 2.29 6.48
CA LYS A 14 -3.33 1.68 7.79
C LYS A 14 -3.90 0.27 7.89
N ARG A 15 -5.09 0.04 7.35
CA ARG A 15 -5.70 -1.29 7.32
C ARG A 15 -4.90 -2.26 6.46
N LEU A 16 -4.43 -1.83 5.29
CA LEU A 16 -3.57 -2.64 4.42
C LEU A 16 -2.28 -3.04 5.13
N ILE A 17 -1.63 -2.09 5.76
CA ILE A 17 -0.37 -2.31 6.47
C ILE A 17 -0.57 -3.26 7.66
N SER A 18 -1.57 -2.99 8.49
CA SER A 18 -1.88 -3.83 9.65
C SER A 18 -2.17 -5.27 9.24
N ARG A 19 -2.93 -5.46 8.17
CA ARG A 19 -3.26 -6.79 7.67
C ARG A 19 -2.02 -7.52 7.17
N SER A 20 -1.11 -6.79 6.52
CA SER A 20 0.15 -7.35 6.04
C SER A 20 1.01 -7.87 7.19
N PHE A 21 1.12 -7.12 8.26
CA PHE A 21 1.85 -7.55 9.47
C PHE A 21 1.17 -8.75 10.13
N ALA A 22 -0.15 -8.76 10.20
CA ALA A 22 -0.90 -9.88 10.78
C ALA A 22 -0.69 -11.17 9.98
N LEU A 23 -0.70 -11.09 8.66
CA LEU A 23 -0.49 -12.26 7.80
C LEU A 23 0.93 -12.78 7.85
N ALA A 24 1.93 -11.90 7.93
CA ALA A 24 3.33 -12.30 8.01
C ALA A 24 3.66 -12.98 9.34
N GLY A 25 3.04 -12.53 10.43
CA GLY A 25 3.29 -13.08 11.75
C GLY A 25 4.67 -12.73 12.30
N ALA A 26 4.99 -13.28 13.47
CA ALA A 26 6.24 -12.96 14.18
C ALA A 26 7.49 -13.39 13.42
N ASP A 27 7.42 -14.50 12.67
CA ASP A 27 8.56 -15.08 11.97
C ASP A 27 8.63 -14.69 10.48
N GLY A 28 7.65 -13.94 10.00
CA GLY A 28 7.60 -13.51 8.62
C GLY A 28 8.33 -12.19 8.37
N GLN A 29 8.16 -11.69 7.15
CA GLN A 29 8.70 -10.40 6.75
C GLN A 29 7.69 -9.67 5.89
N VAL A 30 7.54 -8.36 6.10
CA VAL A 30 6.70 -7.50 5.27
C VAL A 30 7.59 -6.63 4.40
N VAL A 31 7.33 -6.62 3.10
CA VAL A 31 7.95 -5.69 2.16
C VAL A 31 6.91 -4.65 1.79
N ILE A 32 7.21 -3.38 2.09
CA ILE A 32 6.34 -2.25 1.77
C ILE A 32 6.93 -1.51 0.58
N GLY A 33 6.25 -1.59 -0.55
CA GLY A 33 6.66 -0.84 -1.74
C GLY A 33 6.16 0.60 -1.63
N LEU A 34 7.07 1.56 -1.69
CA LEU A 34 6.75 2.99 -1.61
C LEU A 34 7.18 3.66 -2.91
N THR A 35 6.24 4.30 -3.60
CA THR A 35 6.54 4.94 -4.88
C THR A 35 7.59 6.03 -4.75
N THR A 36 8.54 6.05 -5.71
CA THR A 36 9.54 7.12 -5.80
C THR A 36 8.87 8.43 -6.18
N ASP A 37 9.57 9.56 -5.99
CA ASP A 37 9.03 10.87 -6.36
C ASP A 37 8.73 10.94 -7.86
N THR A 38 9.59 10.38 -8.69
CA THR A 38 9.38 10.34 -10.14
C THR A 38 8.13 9.57 -10.51
N PHE A 39 7.91 8.40 -9.93
CA PHE A 39 6.70 7.61 -10.19
C PHE A 39 5.46 8.25 -9.59
N ALA A 40 5.57 8.78 -8.36
CA ALA A 40 4.44 9.42 -7.67
C ALA A 40 4.01 10.73 -8.37
N SER A 41 4.91 11.43 -9.07
CA SER A 41 4.59 12.68 -9.77
C SER A 41 3.55 12.51 -10.88
N ARG A 42 3.22 11.27 -11.25
CA ARG A 42 2.16 10.96 -12.23
C ARG A 42 0.75 11.06 -11.64
N LYS A 43 0.63 11.29 -10.32
CA LYS A 43 -0.66 11.49 -9.67
C LYS A 43 -1.26 12.84 -10.04
N VAL A 44 -2.59 12.94 -9.92
CA VAL A 44 -3.35 14.15 -10.29
C VAL A 44 -3.25 15.27 -9.24
N HIS A 45 -2.63 15.02 -8.11
CA HIS A 45 -2.45 15.99 -7.03
C HIS A 45 -0.99 16.02 -6.58
N PRO A 46 -0.54 17.11 -5.93
CA PRO A 46 0.83 17.18 -5.40
C PRO A 46 1.08 16.07 -4.39
N ILE A 47 2.28 15.49 -4.45
CA ILE A 47 2.69 14.41 -3.55
C ILE A 47 3.91 14.89 -2.77
N ARG A 48 3.92 14.63 -1.45
CA ARG A 48 5.08 14.91 -0.61
C ARG A 48 6.26 14.03 -1.01
N THR A 49 7.46 14.38 -0.59
CA THR A 49 8.67 13.66 -0.97
C THR A 49 8.67 12.23 -0.45
N PHE A 50 9.46 11.38 -1.09
CA PHE A 50 9.66 9.99 -0.66
C PHE A 50 10.07 9.93 0.82
N ASP A 51 11.01 10.76 1.24
CA ASP A 51 11.51 10.75 2.63
C ASP A 51 10.43 11.14 3.63
N GLU A 52 9.61 12.14 3.32
CA GLU A 52 8.48 12.53 4.17
C GLU A 52 7.45 11.41 4.29
N ARG A 53 7.11 10.77 3.19
CA ARG A 53 6.17 9.65 3.16
C ARG A 53 6.71 8.42 3.90
N LYS A 54 7.99 8.14 3.73
CA LYS A 54 8.68 7.06 4.45
C LYS A 54 8.68 7.31 5.95
N THR A 55 8.92 8.54 6.38
CA THR A 55 8.90 8.92 7.79
C THR A 55 7.53 8.64 8.41
N ASP A 56 6.45 8.98 7.72
CA ASP A 56 5.09 8.73 8.19
C ASP A 56 4.82 7.23 8.35
N LEU A 57 5.26 6.41 7.39
CA LEU A 57 5.14 4.96 7.46
C LEU A 57 5.90 4.38 8.65
N VAL A 58 7.15 4.78 8.82
CA VAL A 58 7.99 4.30 9.92
C VAL A 58 7.39 4.69 11.26
N ASN A 59 6.90 5.92 11.39
CA ASN A 59 6.26 6.39 12.63
C ASN A 59 4.99 5.59 12.93
N TYR A 60 4.18 5.31 11.93
CA TYR A 60 2.98 4.49 12.11
C TYR A 60 3.32 3.09 12.56
N ILE A 61 4.29 2.43 11.93
CA ILE A 61 4.72 1.08 12.28
C ILE A 61 5.25 1.05 13.71
N ARG A 62 6.06 2.03 14.08
CA ARG A 62 6.64 2.13 15.41
C ARG A 62 5.57 2.37 16.48
N LYS A 63 4.62 3.25 16.21
CA LYS A 63 3.52 3.58 17.12
C LYS A 63 2.64 2.37 17.42
N ASN A 64 2.44 1.48 16.45
CA ASN A 64 1.61 0.29 16.61
C ASN A 64 2.38 -0.92 17.12
N ALA A 65 3.67 -0.74 17.42
CA ALA A 65 4.54 -1.78 18.01
C ALA A 65 4.52 -3.10 17.25
N PHE A 66 4.46 -3.06 15.93
CA PHE A 66 4.58 -4.26 15.10
C PHE A 66 5.98 -4.86 15.26
N THR A 67 6.06 -6.14 15.61
CA THR A 67 7.32 -6.82 15.88
C THR A 67 7.86 -7.60 14.68
N THR A 68 7.05 -7.78 13.66
CA THR A 68 7.45 -8.45 12.41
C THR A 68 8.54 -7.65 11.70
N SER A 69 9.55 -8.33 11.20
CA SER A 69 10.59 -7.71 10.39
C SER A 69 10.01 -7.09 9.12
N TYR A 70 10.49 -5.92 8.72
CA TYR A 70 10.02 -5.28 7.48
C TYR A 70 11.12 -4.44 6.85
N TYR A 71 10.96 -4.14 5.56
CA TYR A 71 11.73 -3.08 4.92
C TYR A 71 10.86 -2.36 3.87
N ILE A 72 11.28 -1.15 3.52
CA ILE A 72 10.59 -0.31 2.55
C ILE A 72 11.38 -0.32 1.25
N GLU A 73 10.75 -0.79 0.18
CA GLU A 73 11.33 -0.88 -1.15
C GLU A 73 10.85 0.32 -1.99
N PRO A 74 11.77 1.10 -2.60
CA PRO A 74 11.34 2.16 -3.52
C PRO A 74 10.75 1.54 -4.80
N LEU A 75 9.59 2.03 -5.21
CA LEU A 75 8.91 1.59 -6.43
C LEU A 75 9.07 2.62 -7.54
N ASN A 76 9.75 2.23 -8.61
CA ASN A 76 9.88 3.04 -9.83
C ASN A 76 8.79 2.72 -10.85
N ASP A 77 8.03 1.65 -10.63
CA ASP A 77 6.92 1.23 -11.47
C ASP A 77 5.86 0.53 -10.61
N ARG A 78 4.77 0.06 -11.24
CA ARG A 78 3.64 -0.59 -10.54
C ARG A 78 4.01 -1.87 -9.81
N PHE A 79 5.04 -2.56 -10.26
CA PHE A 79 5.32 -3.93 -9.82
C PHE A 79 6.49 -4.03 -8.86
N GLY A 80 7.47 -3.13 -8.97
CA GLY A 80 8.70 -3.22 -8.19
C GLY A 80 9.35 -4.58 -8.39
N SER A 81 9.77 -5.22 -7.31
CA SER A 81 10.37 -6.55 -7.35
C SER A 81 9.34 -7.68 -7.42
N ALA A 82 8.04 -7.38 -7.35
CA ALA A 82 7.00 -8.41 -7.19
C ALA A 82 6.92 -9.40 -8.35
N ALA A 83 7.31 -9.00 -9.56
CA ALA A 83 7.29 -9.90 -10.71
C ALA A 83 8.43 -10.93 -10.68
N ASP A 84 9.49 -10.67 -9.92
CA ASP A 84 10.73 -11.49 -9.93
C ASP A 84 11.09 -12.08 -8.57
N ALA A 85 10.76 -11.40 -7.47
CA ALA A 85 11.18 -11.81 -6.13
C ALA A 85 10.46 -13.07 -5.65
N GLU A 86 11.11 -13.81 -4.75
CA GLU A 86 10.49 -14.93 -4.07
C GLU A 86 9.73 -14.39 -2.83
N PHE A 87 8.41 -14.50 -2.85
CA PHE A 87 7.58 -14.14 -1.69
C PHE A 87 6.25 -14.90 -1.78
N ASP A 88 5.48 -14.88 -0.70
CA ASP A 88 4.32 -15.75 -0.55
C ASP A 88 3.00 -15.08 -0.90
N ALA A 89 2.83 -13.82 -0.52
CA ALA A 89 1.53 -13.16 -0.62
C ALA A 89 1.64 -11.66 -0.87
N ILE A 90 0.62 -11.12 -1.52
CA ILE A 90 0.45 -9.68 -1.70
C ILE A 90 -0.90 -9.27 -1.10
N VAL A 91 -0.91 -8.18 -0.34
CA VAL A 91 -2.13 -7.64 0.28
C VAL A 91 -2.60 -6.45 -0.53
N VAL A 92 -3.83 -6.47 -0.94
CA VAL A 92 -4.43 -5.44 -1.81
C VAL A 92 -5.81 -5.05 -1.33
N SER A 93 -6.25 -3.88 -1.76
CA SER A 93 -7.66 -3.47 -1.71
C SER A 93 -8.28 -3.67 -3.10
N GLU A 94 -9.56 -3.32 -3.23
CA GLU A 94 -10.25 -3.38 -4.51
C GLU A 94 -9.58 -2.51 -5.58
N GLU A 95 -8.97 -1.37 -5.17
CA GLU A 95 -8.26 -0.48 -6.09
C GLU A 95 -7.01 -1.12 -6.69
N THR A 96 -6.27 -1.90 -5.90
CA THR A 96 -4.98 -2.45 -6.32
C THR A 96 -5.04 -3.92 -6.72
N LEU A 97 -6.20 -4.54 -6.61
CA LEU A 97 -6.40 -5.93 -7.04
C LEU A 97 -5.95 -6.17 -8.49
N PRO A 98 -6.28 -5.30 -9.46
CA PRO A 98 -5.84 -5.49 -10.85
C PRO A 98 -4.31 -5.57 -10.98
N THR A 99 -3.57 -4.79 -10.19
CA THR A 99 -2.11 -4.85 -10.18
C THR A 99 -1.60 -6.21 -9.69
N ALA A 100 -2.20 -6.77 -8.65
CA ALA A 100 -1.82 -8.09 -8.14
C ALA A 100 -2.09 -9.20 -9.16
N VAL A 101 -3.22 -9.14 -9.86
CA VAL A 101 -3.56 -10.08 -10.93
C VAL A 101 -2.52 -10.00 -12.05
N GLU A 102 -2.12 -8.80 -12.44
CA GLU A 102 -1.10 -8.58 -13.46
C GLU A 102 0.27 -9.11 -13.02
N ILE A 103 0.63 -8.93 -11.77
CA ILE A 103 1.88 -9.48 -11.21
C ILE A 103 1.90 -11.01 -11.39
N ASN A 104 0.81 -11.70 -11.06
CA ASN A 104 0.75 -13.14 -11.22
C ASN A 104 0.80 -13.56 -12.70
N ARG A 105 0.23 -12.77 -13.60
CA ARG A 105 0.34 -13.02 -15.04
C ARG A 105 1.80 -12.92 -15.49
N LEU A 106 2.51 -11.89 -15.08
CA LEU A 106 3.93 -11.70 -15.40
C LEU A 106 4.79 -12.82 -14.81
N ARG A 107 4.51 -13.21 -13.57
CA ARG A 107 5.23 -14.31 -12.92
C ARG A 107 5.06 -15.62 -13.70
N LYS A 108 3.85 -15.90 -14.14
CA LYS A 108 3.57 -17.10 -14.95
C LYS A 108 4.38 -17.10 -16.25
N GLU A 109 4.43 -15.97 -16.94
CA GLU A 109 5.23 -15.82 -18.16
C GLU A 109 6.71 -16.08 -17.92
N LYS A 110 7.22 -15.75 -16.75
CA LYS A 110 8.63 -15.94 -16.35
C LYS A 110 8.88 -17.31 -15.72
N GLY A 111 7.89 -18.18 -15.67
CA GLY A 111 8.01 -19.50 -15.04
C GLY A 111 8.10 -19.45 -13.52
N LYS A 112 7.62 -18.39 -12.90
CA LYS A 112 7.65 -18.21 -11.45
C LYS A 112 6.33 -18.63 -10.81
N ARG A 113 6.41 -19.04 -9.54
CA ARG A 113 5.23 -19.44 -8.76
C ARG A 113 4.28 -18.25 -8.56
N LYS A 114 2.99 -18.50 -8.64
CA LYS A 114 1.97 -17.50 -8.27
C LYS A 114 2.11 -17.16 -6.79
N VAL A 115 1.83 -15.89 -6.46
CA VAL A 115 1.70 -15.47 -5.07
C VAL A 115 0.23 -15.45 -4.68
N ASP A 116 -0.06 -15.66 -3.39
CA ASP A 116 -1.42 -15.57 -2.88
C ASP A 116 -1.87 -14.11 -2.84
N ILE A 117 -3.07 -13.84 -3.32
CA ILE A 117 -3.64 -12.49 -3.27
C ILE A 117 -4.62 -12.42 -2.10
N HIS A 118 -4.30 -11.57 -1.13
CA HIS A 118 -5.17 -11.31 0.01
C HIS A 118 -5.83 -9.95 -0.18
N GLN A 119 -7.10 -9.97 -0.55
CA GLN A 119 -7.87 -8.75 -0.76
C GLN A 119 -8.58 -8.36 0.54
N ILE A 120 -8.46 -7.08 0.90
CA ILE A 120 -9.26 -6.50 1.97
C ILE A 120 -10.26 -5.52 1.36
N SER A 121 -11.35 -5.27 2.07
CA SER A 121 -12.30 -4.23 1.66
C SER A 121 -11.71 -2.85 1.92
N CYS A 122 -11.94 -1.90 1.00
CA CYS A 122 -11.56 -0.51 1.22
C CYS A 122 -12.30 0.05 2.44
N VAL A 123 -11.63 0.88 3.22
CA VAL A 123 -12.26 1.56 4.36
C VAL A 123 -13.20 2.65 3.82
N LEU A 124 -14.42 2.68 4.33
CA LEU A 124 -15.43 3.63 3.90
C LEU A 124 -15.38 4.91 4.73
N ALA A 125 -15.60 6.04 4.07
CA ALA A 125 -15.83 7.32 4.71
C ALA A 125 -17.27 7.37 5.25
N GLU A 126 -17.62 8.42 6.01
CA GLU A 126 -18.96 8.63 6.55
C GLU A 126 -20.07 8.57 5.49
N ASP A 127 -19.76 9.03 4.28
CA ASP A 127 -20.72 9.07 3.18
C ASP A 127 -20.89 7.73 2.44
N GLY A 128 -20.26 6.67 2.91
CA GLY A 128 -20.35 5.33 2.32
C GLY A 128 -19.47 5.10 1.11
N ARG A 129 -18.69 6.11 0.70
CA ARG A 129 -17.70 5.96 -0.39
C ARG A 129 -16.30 5.73 0.19
N TRP A 130 -15.41 5.17 -0.60
CA TRP A 130 -14.06 4.84 -0.15
C TRP A 130 -13.28 6.08 0.30
N ILE A 131 -12.47 5.90 1.34
CA ILE A 131 -11.43 6.87 1.70
C ILE A 131 -10.36 6.75 0.63
N SER A 132 -10.00 7.88 0.01
CA SER A 132 -8.93 7.93 -0.97
C SER A 132 -8.11 9.21 -0.81
N SER A 133 -6.84 9.13 -1.19
CA SER A 133 -5.95 10.29 -1.15
C SER A 133 -6.51 11.45 -2.01
N THR A 134 -7.05 11.13 -3.17
CA THR A 134 -7.65 12.14 -4.06
C THR A 134 -8.76 12.92 -3.36
N ARG A 135 -9.66 12.25 -2.67
CA ARG A 135 -10.75 12.90 -1.94
C ARG A 135 -10.24 13.77 -0.80
N ILE A 136 -9.18 13.30 -0.12
CA ILE A 136 -8.55 14.08 0.97
C ILE A 136 -7.92 15.35 0.42
N TYR A 137 -7.17 15.26 -0.68
CA TYR A 137 -6.55 16.42 -1.33
C TYR A 137 -7.58 17.40 -1.90
N LYS A 138 -8.74 16.92 -2.32
CA LYS A 138 -9.86 17.79 -2.77
C LYS A 138 -10.60 18.45 -1.61
N GLY A 139 -10.30 18.08 -0.37
CA GLY A 139 -10.98 18.63 0.80
C GLY A 139 -12.37 18.06 1.05
N GLU A 140 -12.72 16.92 0.46
CA GLU A 140 -14.02 16.28 0.65
C GLU A 140 -14.12 15.56 1.99
N ILE A 141 -13.02 14.93 2.41
CA ILE A 141 -12.92 14.15 3.63
C ILE A 141 -11.57 14.37 4.31
N ASP A 142 -11.46 14.02 5.59
CA ASP A 142 -10.17 13.94 6.28
C ASP A 142 -9.56 12.54 6.17
N ILE A 143 -8.42 12.31 6.82
CA ILE A 143 -7.71 11.02 6.76
C ILE A 143 -8.48 9.87 7.43
N HIS A 144 -9.48 10.17 8.24
CA HIS A 144 -10.35 9.20 8.91
C HIS A 144 -11.68 9.02 8.18
N GLY A 145 -11.90 9.73 7.08
CA GLY A 145 -13.13 9.64 6.33
C GLY A 145 -14.28 10.50 6.84
N HIS A 146 -14.01 11.45 7.73
CA HIS A 146 -15.03 12.41 8.15
C HIS A 146 -15.28 13.40 7.01
N VAL A 147 -16.56 13.61 6.67
CA VAL A 147 -16.93 14.54 5.60
C VAL A 147 -16.67 15.98 6.05
N LEU A 148 -16.01 16.75 5.22
CA LEU A 148 -15.71 18.16 5.48
C LEU A 148 -16.77 19.04 4.82
N HIS A 149 -17.21 20.06 5.53
CA HIS A 149 -18.27 20.98 5.08
C HIS A 149 -17.74 22.37 4.78
#